data_082546e67a6d451acb7a87a89d72b071
#
_entry.id   082546e67a6d451acb7a87a89d72b071
#
_cell.length_a   1.000
_cell.length_b   1.000
_cell.length_c   1.000
_cell.angle_alpha   90.00
_cell.angle_beta   90.00
_cell.angle_gamma   90.00
#
_symmetry.space_group_name_H-M   'P 1'
#
loop_
_entity.id
_entity.type
_entity.pdbx_description
1 polymer ?
#
loop_
_entity_poly.entity_id
_entity_poly.type
_entity_poly.pdbx_seq_one_letter_code
_entity_poly.pdbx_strand_id
1 'polypeptide(L)'
;MNVSAVLASGRRRSMSRSADPGTSRRLGDQALVLGGSLAGLLSASVLARYFDRVVIVERDQLSSQLGGTRRGVPQGRHSHGLLVSGSQSMERLLPGLTDGLVARGAIRGDLIGRARWCFGDVEQARFDSGLEGLLASRPLIEDEIRRRVMDLSNVVLIGGYDIAGLAVSDDRRRVLGARVVLRKPREEAGSTSTGAASAGLPTDSIDEDVMLADLVVDATGRGSRAATWLAELGYPAVREDVVDARMSYVTRRFRQQPGVLDDLDADVIGSGPGGVRGGVALRQEDGTWTVSLAGGFGERPPSELTQFQAFARSLPTPGVAEIALRCEPVGEPQFFHYPGSRWLRWEKLADRPERFTVIGDAVCSFNPVYGQGMSSAALQAEALARVLDQGLSNLPARAAKAFAAVAATPWTLATGADRRHPSQPAKPLVERVLDGYLDRLLVAAQHDRELTMAFNRVLNLLAAPPSLLAPRLVARVLRPARWRRQTLVAAASPAPRLGGDVGVLLEARSIPLDS
;
A
#
# COMPACT_ATOMS: atom_id res chain seq x y z
N MET A 1 -7.76 -28.58 -3.40
CA MET A 1 -9.03 -28.86 -4.11
C MET A 1 -8.76 -28.80 -5.59
N ASN A 2 -9.14 -29.79 -6.38
CA ASN A 2 -8.93 -29.81 -7.83
C ASN A 2 -10.02 -28.96 -8.51
N VAL A 3 -9.67 -28.19 -9.55
CA VAL A 3 -10.58 -27.33 -10.34
C VAL A 3 -11.83 -28.09 -10.77
N SER A 4 -11.70 -29.36 -11.21
CA SER A 4 -12.82 -30.23 -11.59
C SER A 4 -13.84 -30.43 -10.46
N ALA A 5 -13.42 -30.50 -9.20
CA ALA A 5 -14.32 -30.62 -8.05
C ALA A 5 -15.05 -29.30 -7.74
N VAL A 6 -14.39 -28.17 -7.99
CA VAL A 6 -14.95 -26.82 -7.82
C VAL A 6 -15.97 -26.52 -8.91
N LEU A 7 -15.71 -26.96 -10.17
CA LEU A 7 -16.62 -26.82 -11.29
C LEU A 7 -17.87 -27.74 -11.17
N ALA A 8 -17.71 -28.95 -10.62
CA ALA A 8 -18.80 -29.92 -10.47
C ALA A 8 -19.83 -29.51 -9.40
N SER A 9 -19.42 -28.79 -8.36
CA SER A 9 -20.32 -28.37 -7.26
C SER A 9 -21.27 -27.22 -7.66
N GLY A 10 -21.03 -26.52 -8.77
CA GLY A 10 -21.82 -25.39 -9.25
C GLY A 10 -23.08 -25.76 -10.04
N ARG A 11 -23.24 -27.03 -10.47
CA ARG A 11 -24.36 -27.44 -11.34
C ARG A 11 -25.62 -27.95 -10.63
N ARG A 12 -25.71 -27.93 -9.32
CA ARG A 12 -26.91 -28.39 -8.59
C ARG A 12 -27.33 -27.37 -7.54
N ARG A 13 -28.28 -26.51 -7.89
CA ARG A 13 -29.42 -26.03 -7.10
C ARG A 13 -29.98 -24.72 -7.63
N SER A 14 -30.81 -24.79 -8.66
CA SER A 14 -31.86 -23.81 -8.82
C SER A 14 -33.04 -24.29 -7.97
N MET A 15 -33.12 -23.86 -6.73
CA MET A 15 -34.36 -23.90 -5.95
C MET A 15 -34.70 -22.47 -5.59
N SER A 16 -35.88 -22.06 -6.08
CA SER A 16 -36.54 -20.80 -5.75
C SER A 16 -36.58 -20.62 -4.23
N ARG A 17 -35.84 -19.62 -3.73
CA ARG A 17 -35.97 -19.11 -2.36
C ARG A 17 -36.60 -17.75 -2.41
N SER A 18 -37.71 -17.60 -1.65
CA SER A 18 -38.39 -16.34 -1.38
C SER A 18 -37.44 -15.27 -0.92
N ALA A 19 -37.52 -14.07 -1.51
CA ALA A 19 -36.70 -12.91 -1.19
C ALA A 19 -37.01 -12.43 0.23
N ASP A 20 -35.99 -12.43 1.08
CA ASP A 20 -35.97 -11.76 2.37
C ASP A 20 -35.66 -10.25 2.14
N PRO A 21 -36.42 -9.30 2.70
CA PRO A 21 -36.30 -7.86 2.36
C PRO A 21 -35.00 -7.16 2.84
N GLY A 22 -33.99 -7.92 3.32
CA GLY A 22 -32.66 -7.42 3.70
C GLY A 22 -31.51 -7.88 2.82
N THR A 23 -31.74 -8.67 1.76
CA THR A 23 -30.69 -9.24 0.91
C THR A 23 -30.31 -8.27 -0.21
N SER A 24 -29.03 -7.90 -0.29
CA SER A 24 -28.44 -7.21 -1.44
C SER A 24 -28.79 -7.93 -2.74
N ARG A 25 -29.17 -7.17 -3.77
CA ARG A 25 -29.61 -7.66 -5.08
C ARG A 25 -28.55 -8.58 -5.69
N ARG A 26 -28.83 -9.88 -5.85
CA ARG A 26 -27.97 -10.81 -6.57
C ARG A 26 -27.84 -10.38 -8.04
N LEU A 27 -26.58 -10.37 -8.53
CA LEU A 27 -26.22 -9.92 -9.88
C LEU A 27 -25.81 -11.07 -10.81
N GLY A 28 -25.52 -12.24 -10.26
CA GLY A 28 -25.13 -13.42 -11.01
C GLY A 28 -24.78 -14.60 -10.10
N ASP A 29 -24.52 -15.74 -10.72
CA ASP A 29 -24.20 -16.98 -10.00
C ASP A 29 -22.74 -16.97 -9.52
N GLN A 30 -21.79 -16.59 -10.38
CA GLN A 30 -20.36 -16.68 -10.06
C GLN A 30 -19.59 -15.42 -10.46
N ALA A 31 -18.76 -14.92 -9.55
CA ALA A 31 -17.70 -13.96 -9.85
C ALA A 31 -16.33 -14.62 -9.72
N LEU A 32 -15.39 -14.24 -10.60
CA LEU A 32 -14.02 -14.72 -10.62
C LEU A 32 -13.06 -13.56 -10.32
N VAL A 33 -12.17 -13.74 -9.35
CA VAL A 33 -11.13 -12.79 -8.98
C VAL A 33 -9.78 -13.39 -9.34
N LEU A 34 -9.03 -12.73 -10.19
CA LEU A 34 -7.70 -13.14 -10.62
C LEU A 34 -6.65 -12.46 -9.72
N GLY A 35 -6.00 -13.23 -8.85
CA GLY A 35 -5.05 -12.79 -7.84
C GLY A 35 -5.64 -12.69 -6.44
N GLY A 36 -4.98 -13.34 -5.47
CA GLY A 36 -5.40 -13.48 -4.06
C GLY A 36 -4.57 -12.63 -3.09
N SER A 37 -4.05 -11.47 -3.51
CA SER A 37 -3.45 -10.46 -2.63
C SER A 37 -4.50 -9.44 -2.19
N LEU A 38 -4.09 -8.36 -1.54
CA LEU A 38 -4.98 -7.40 -0.87
C LEU A 38 -6.16 -6.93 -1.75
N ALA A 39 -5.87 -6.46 -2.97
CA ALA A 39 -6.90 -5.97 -3.89
C ALA A 39 -7.91 -7.07 -4.25
N GLY A 40 -7.42 -8.29 -4.49
CA GLY A 40 -8.28 -9.43 -4.80
C GLY A 40 -9.13 -9.88 -3.62
N LEU A 41 -8.54 -9.98 -2.43
CA LEU A 41 -9.27 -10.35 -1.20
C LEU A 41 -10.37 -9.33 -0.87
N LEU A 42 -10.06 -8.03 -0.92
CA LEU A 42 -11.05 -6.99 -0.68
C LEU A 42 -12.14 -6.94 -1.78
N SER A 43 -11.77 -7.21 -3.03
CA SER A 43 -12.76 -7.36 -4.10
C SER A 43 -13.68 -8.55 -3.86
N ALA A 44 -13.12 -9.68 -3.42
CA ALA A 44 -13.91 -10.88 -3.12
C ALA A 44 -14.90 -10.64 -1.97
N SER A 45 -14.51 -9.90 -0.92
CA SER A 45 -15.43 -9.54 0.18
C SER A 45 -16.60 -8.69 -0.31
N VAL A 46 -16.36 -7.80 -1.28
CA VAL A 46 -17.42 -7.01 -1.92
C VAL A 46 -18.30 -7.89 -2.78
N LEU A 47 -17.71 -8.69 -3.69
CA LEU A 47 -18.42 -9.54 -4.63
C LEU A 47 -19.29 -10.59 -3.93
N ALA A 48 -18.87 -11.06 -2.78
CA ALA A 48 -19.64 -12.03 -1.97
C ALA A 48 -21.05 -11.55 -1.59
N ARG A 49 -21.28 -10.23 -1.62
CA ARG A 49 -22.61 -9.64 -1.36
C ARG A 49 -23.54 -9.71 -2.57
N TYR A 50 -22.98 -9.85 -3.79
CA TYR A 50 -23.73 -9.72 -5.05
C TYR A 50 -23.79 -11.01 -5.88
N PHE A 51 -22.94 -12.00 -5.58
CA PHE A 51 -22.87 -13.26 -6.31
C PHE A 51 -23.10 -14.44 -5.38
N ASP A 52 -23.66 -15.52 -5.92
CA ASP A 52 -23.88 -16.75 -5.13
C ASP A 52 -22.56 -17.41 -4.77
N ARG A 53 -21.55 -17.25 -5.62
CA ARG A 53 -20.21 -17.78 -5.43
C ARG A 53 -19.15 -16.79 -5.89
N VAL A 54 -18.04 -16.71 -5.16
CA VAL A 54 -16.85 -15.97 -5.57
C VAL A 54 -15.66 -16.93 -5.53
N VAL A 55 -14.95 -17.03 -6.65
CA VAL A 55 -13.73 -17.84 -6.77
C VAL A 55 -12.54 -16.90 -6.91
N ILE A 56 -11.55 -17.04 -6.03
CA ILE A 56 -10.27 -16.35 -6.13
C ILE A 56 -9.25 -17.35 -6.70
N VAL A 57 -8.60 -16.98 -7.80
CA VAL A 57 -7.51 -17.78 -8.40
C VAL A 57 -6.18 -17.12 -8.07
N GLU A 58 -5.28 -17.86 -7.43
CA GLU A 58 -3.98 -17.38 -7.00
C GLU A 58 -2.87 -18.29 -7.52
N ARG A 59 -1.77 -17.67 -7.97
CA ARG A 59 -0.63 -18.42 -8.51
C ARG A 59 0.22 -19.09 -7.44
N ASP A 60 0.29 -18.50 -6.24
CA ASP A 60 1.04 -19.07 -5.13
C ASP A 60 0.22 -20.19 -4.46
N GLN A 61 0.90 -21.26 -4.07
CA GLN A 61 0.33 -22.22 -3.13
C GLN A 61 0.27 -21.51 -1.77
N LEU A 62 -0.95 -21.16 -1.35
CA LEU A 62 -1.15 -20.56 -0.03
C LEU A 62 -1.17 -21.70 1.01
N SER A 63 -0.02 -21.91 1.65
CA SER A 63 0.05 -22.82 2.80
C SER A 63 -0.77 -22.24 3.96
N SER A 64 -1.32 -23.13 4.79
CA SER A 64 -1.98 -22.76 6.05
C SER A 64 -1.01 -22.20 7.12
N GLN A 65 0.27 -22.06 6.80
CA GLN A 65 1.26 -21.44 7.70
C GLN A 65 1.08 -19.93 7.68
N LEU A 66 0.62 -19.43 8.82
CA LEU A 66 0.45 -18.01 9.13
C LEU A 66 1.78 -17.27 9.05
N GLY A 67 1.81 -16.11 8.38
CA GLY A 67 2.94 -15.16 8.46
C GLY A 67 4.08 -15.35 7.45
N GLY A 68 3.99 -16.25 6.49
CA GLY A 68 5.03 -16.43 5.46
C GLY A 68 5.03 -15.34 4.38
N THR A 69 6.23 -14.84 4.02
CA THR A 69 6.38 -13.95 2.87
C THR A 69 6.12 -14.73 1.58
N ARG A 70 5.24 -14.20 0.71
CA ARG A 70 4.83 -14.86 -0.54
C ARG A 70 5.74 -14.44 -1.69
N ARG A 71 6.02 -15.37 -2.62
CA ARG A 71 6.79 -15.07 -3.85
C ARG A 71 6.07 -14.05 -4.74
N GLY A 72 4.73 -14.09 -4.77
CA GLY A 72 3.89 -13.16 -5.51
C GLY A 72 3.83 -11.74 -4.95
N VAL A 73 4.30 -11.51 -3.71
CA VAL A 73 4.28 -10.21 -3.02
C VAL A 73 5.68 -9.90 -2.46
N PRO A 74 6.71 -9.73 -3.31
CA PRO A 74 8.09 -9.52 -2.85
C PRO A 74 8.24 -8.26 -1.99
N GLN A 75 7.42 -7.24 -2.24
CA GLN A 75 7.37 -6.01 -1.44
C GLN A 75 6.90 -6.24 0.00
N GLY A 76 6.27 -7.36 0.33
CA GLY A 76 5.79 -7.66 1.69
C GLY A 76 6.88 -7.73 2.78
N ARG A 77 8.16 -7.75 2.38
CA ARG A 77 9.33 -7.78 3.28
C ARG A 77 9.86 -6.40 3.67
N HIS A 78 9.27 -5.34 3.14
CA HIS A 78 9.68 -3.96 3.38
C HIS A 78 8.76 -3.26 4.38
N SER A 79 9.12 -2.04 4.78
CA SER A 79 8.28 -1.20 5.64
C SER A 79 6.95 -0.89 4.94
N HIS A 80 5.84 -1.15 5.64
CA HIS A 80 4.52 -0.83 5.16
C HIS A 80 3.77 -0.02 6.23
N GLY A 81 3.22 1.13 5.82
CA GLY A 81 2.27 1.89 6.59
C GLY A 81 0.87 1.77 5.96
N LEU A 82 -0.15 1.61 6.77
CA LEU A 82 -1.53 1.69 6.33
C LEU A 82 -2.03 3.10 6.61
N LEU A 83 -2.34 3.86 5.53
CA LEU A 83 -2.89 5.20 5.68
C LEU A 83 -4.26 5.14 6.34
N VAL A 84 -4.63 6.21 7.05
CA VAL A 84 -5.89 6.28 7.81
C VAL A 84 -7.11 6.00 6.91
N SER A 85 -7.16 6.56 5.70
CA SER A 85 -8.26 6.28 4.75
C SER A 85 -8.34 4.81 4.37
N GLY A 86 -7.21 4.14 4.21
CA GLY A 86 -7.14 2.71 3.90
C GLY A 86 -7.63 1.86 5.06
N SER A 87 -7.18 2.15 6.28
CA SER A 87 -7.64 1.47 7.50
C SER A 87 -9.15 1.61 7.68
N GLN A 88 -9.68 2.83 7.56
CA GLN A 88 -11.12 3.09 7.64
C GLN A 88 -11.92 2.39 6.53
N SER A 89 -11.38 2.35 5.31
CA SER A 89 -12.01 1.66 4.19
C SER A 89 -12.06 0.14 4.42
N MET A 90 -10.95 -0.44 4.85
CA MET A 90 -10.89 -1.87 5.16
C MET A 90 -11.82 -2.26 6.32
N GLU A 91 -11.93 -1.42 7.34
CA GLU A 91 -12.86 -1.61 8.46
C GLU A 91 -14.33 -1.60 8.01
N ARG A 92 -14.70 -0.70 7.07
CA ARG A 92 -16.06 -0.69 6.49
C ARG A 92 -16.35 -1.91 5.63
N LEU A 93 -15.35 -2.43 4.91
CA LEU A 93 -15.47 -3.63 4.09
C LEU A 93 -15.53 -4.92 4.91
N LEU A 94 -14.75 -4.97 5.98
CA LEU A 94 -14.57 -6.13 6.88
C LEU A 94 -14.63 -5.66 8.35
N PRO A 95 -15.83 -5.44 8.89
CA PRO A 95 -16.02 -4.91 10.25
C PRO A 95 -15.27 -5.74 11.31
N GLY A 96 -14.62 -5.05 12.26
CA GLY A 96 -13.79 -5.63 13.31
C GLY A 96 -12.36 -6.00 12.86
N LEU A 97 -11.96 -5.65 11.62
CA LEU A 97 -10.62 -5.92 11.11
C LEU A 97 -9.54 -5.25 11.97
N THR A 98 -9.75 -3.99 12.35
CA THR A 98 -8.80 -3.22 13.16
C THR A 98 -8.59 -3.87 14.52
N ASP A 99 -9.65 -4.26 15.20
CA ASP A 99 -9.57 -4.92 16.51
C ASP A 99 -8.91 -6.30 16.38
N GLY A 100 -9.18 -7.04 15.31
CA GLY A 100 -8.52 -8.30 15.01
C GLY A 100 -7.02 -8.15 14.80
N LEU A 101 -6.58 -7.10 14.09
CA LEU A 101 -5.16 -6.78 13.91
C LEU A 101 -4.49 -6.38 15.23
N VAL A 102 -5.14 -5.53 16.03
CA VAL A 102 -4.64 -5.11 17.34
C VAL A 102 -4.51 -6.31 18.30
N ALA A 103 -5.50 -7.20 18.32
CA ALA A 103 -5.44 -8.43 19.12
C ALA A 103 -4.27 -9.36 18.71
N ARG A 104 -3.75 -9.21 17.48
CA ARG A 104 -2.58 -9.93 16.95
C ARG A 104 -1.28 -9.11 17.05
N GLY A 105 -1.28 -8.00 17.78
CA GLY A 105 -0.11 -7.20 18.08
C GLY A 105 0.09 -5.95 17.22
N ALA A 106 -0.80 -5.64 16.26
CA ALA A 106 -0.72 -4.38 15.52
C ALA A 106 -0.78 -3.18 16.48
N ILE A 107 0.02 -2.17 16.19
CA ILE A 107 0.16 -0.99 17.04
C ILE A 107 -0.81 0.09 16.58
N ARG A 108 -1.72 0.50 17.46
CA ARG A 108 -2.59 1.65 17.25
C ARG A 108 -1.97 2.87 17.94
N GLY A 109 -1.76 3.95 17.22
CA GLY A 109 -1.15 5.16 17.77
C GLY A 109 -1.57 6.44 17.04
N ASP A 110 -1.33 7.58 17.68
CA ASP A 110 -1.53 8.89 17.04
C ASP A 110 -0.48 9.12 15.95
N LEU A 111 -0.94 9.33 14.73
CA LEU A 111 -0.09 9.40 13.53
C LEU A 111 0.84 10.63 13.51
N ILE A 112 0.52 11.68 14.29
CA ILE A 112 1.32 12.89 14.39
C ILE A 112 2.08 12.92 15.74
N GLY A 113 1.42 12.52 16.83
CA GLY A 113 2.03 12.51 18.15
C GLY A 113 3.06 11.39 18.35
N ARG A 114 2.80 10.21 17.79
CA ARG A 114 3.64 9.02 17.93
C ARG A 114 4.52 8.74 16.70
N ALA A 115 4.46 9.60 15.66
CA ALA A 115 5.33 9.50 14.50
C ALA A 115 6.09 10.81 14.28
N ARG A 116 7.36 10.70 13.92
CA ARG A 116 8.17 11.83 13.45
C ARG A 116 8.14 11.86 11.93
N TRP A 117 7.79 13.01 11.37
CA TRP A 117 7.71 13.23 9.94
C TRP A 117 8.69 14.32 9.54
N CYS A 118 9.64 13.98 8.67
CA CYS A 118 10.62 14.90 8.12
C CYS A 118 10.55 14.90 6.59
N PHE A 119 10.61 16.07 5.99
CA PHE A 119 10.69 16.26 4.54
C PHE A 119 11.95 17.05 4.22
N GLY A 120 13.03 16.35 3.84
CA GLY A 120 14.36 16.92 3.87
C GLY A 120 14.77 17.20 5.32
N ASP A 121 15.22 18.44 5.59
CA ASP A 121 15.59 18.95 6.93
C ASP A 121 14.39 19.55 7.71
N VAL A 122 13.18 19.47 7.17
CA VAL A 122 11.99 20.08 7.74
C VAL A 122 11.21 19.05 8.56
N GLU A 123 11.37 19.06 9.89
CA GLU A 123 10.57 18.25 10.82
C GLU A 123 9.22 18.88 11.09
N GLN A 124 8.14 18.12 10.97
CA GLN A 124 6.78 18.57 11.24
C GLN A 124 6.49 18.68 12.73
N ALA A 125 5.58 19.61 13.13
CA ALA A 125 5.13 19.71 14.50
C ALA A 125 4.50 18.39 15.00
N ARG A 126 4.90 17.94 16.20
CA ARG A 126 4.33 16.78 16.89
C ARG A 126 3.36 17.23 17.97
N PHE A 127 2.19 16.61 18.00
CA PHE A 127 1.15 16.85 19.01
C PHE A 127 0.11 15.72 18.97
N ASP A 128 -0.66 15.55 20.02
CA ASP A 128 -1.81 14.65 20.03
C ASP A 128 -2.87 15.19 19.07
N SER A 129 -3.05 14.49 17.97
CA SER A 129 -3.85 14.95 16.82
C SER A 129 -5.22 14.30 16.74
N GLY A 130 -5.42 13.18 17.44
CA GLY A 130 -6.60 12.33 17.28
C GLY A 130 -6.67 11.60 15.94
N LEU A 131 -5.64 11.70 15.08
CA LEU A 131 -5.51 10.92 13.86
C LEU A 131 -4.90 9.56 14.19
N GLU A 132 -5.75 8.56 14.39
CA GLU A 132 -5.29 7.20 14.68
C GLU A 132 -4.71 6.53 13.44
N GLY A 133 -3.45 6.08 13.52
CA GLY A 133 -2.77 5.21 12.58
C GLY A 133 -2.72 3.77 13.07
N LEU A 134 -2.50 2.85 12.15
CA LEU A 134 -2.29 1.42 12.43
C LEU A 134 -0.99 0.97 11.79
N LEU A 135 -0.06 0.49 12.62
CA LEU A 135 1.18 -0.11 12.18
C LEU A 135 1.11 -1.63 12.34
N ALA A 136 1.32 -2.32 11.26
CA ALA A 136 1.40 -3.78 11.21
C ALA A 136 2.19 -4.19 9.99
N SER A 137 2.84 -5.35 10.05
CA SER A 137 3.51 -5.90 8.88
C SER A 137 2.51 -6.23 7.77
N ARG A 138 2.94 -6.12 6.53
CA ARG A 138 2.11 -6.50 5.38
C ARG A 138 1.61 -7.95 5.45
N PRO A 139 2.43 -8.94 5.86
CA PRO A 139 1.96 -10.31 6.06
C PRO A 139 0.82 -10.41 7.08
N LEU A 140 0.90 -9.69 8.21
CA LEU A 140 -0.15 -9.70 9.23
C LEU A 140 -1.46 -9.12 8.69
N ILE A 141 -1.40 -7.96 8.01
CA ILE A 141 -2.58 -7.31 7.42
C ILE A 141 -3.24 -8.24 6.37
N GLU A 142 -2.45 -8.81 5.45
CA GLU A 142 -2.98 -9.66 4.38
C GLU A 142 -3.55 -10.97 4.93
N ASP A 143 -2.92 -11.53 5.95
CA ASP A 143 -3.38 -12.76 6.58
C ASP A 143 -4.69 -12.57 7.33
N GLU A 144 -4.84 -11.51 8.10
CA GLU A 144 -6.10 -11.21 8.81
C GLU A 144 -7.24 -10.93 7.83
N ILE A 145 -6.98 -10.20 6.75
CA ILE A 145 -7.97 -9.98 5.69
C ILE A 145 -8.35 -11.31 5.03
N ARG A 146 -7.36 -12.16 4.71
CA ARG A 146 -7.59 -13.48 4.09
C ARG A 146 -8.45 -14.35 5.00
N ARG A 147 -8.12 -14.42 6.29
CA ARG A 147 -8.89 -15.19 7.26
C ARG A 147 -10.37 -14.77 7.23
N ARG A 148 -10.66 -13.47 7.33
CA ARG A 148 -12.02 -12.93 7.31
C ARG A 148 -12.75 -13.17 5.99
N VAL A 149 -12.04 -13.07 4.86
CA VAL A 149 -12.62 -13.34 3.54
C VAL A 149 -12.92 -14.82 3.37
N MET A 150 -12.09 -15.71 3.91
CA MET A 150 -12.31 -17.16 3.86
C MET A 150 -13.40 -17.64 4.83
N ASP A 151 -13.75 -16.84 5.84
CA ASP A 151 -14.91 -17.09 6.71
C ASP A 151 -16.25 -16.83 6.00
N LEU A 152 -16.26 -16.17 4.83
CA LEU A 152 -17.44 -15.98 4.01
C LEU A 152 -17.81 -17.28 3.32
N SER A 153 -19.02 -17.80 3.58
CA SER A 153 -19.47 -19.13 3.14
C SER A 153 -19.51 -19.34 1.63
N ASN A 154 -19.54 -18.25 0.85
CA ASN A 154 -19.63 -18.28 -0.61
C ASN A 154 -18.32 -17.87 -1.31
N VAL A 155 -17.21 -17.73 -0.59
CA VAL A 155 -15.90 -17.42 -1.15
C VAL A 155 -15.01 -18.66 -1.13
N VAL A 156 -14.35 -18.94 -2.25
CA VAL A 156 -13.39 -20.05 -2.38
C VAL A 156 -12.09 -19.49 -2.97
N LEU A 157 -10.94 -19.88 -2.40
CA LEU A 157 -9.62 -19.56 -2.93
C LEU A 157 -8.95 -20.82 -3.45
N ILE A 158 -8.45 -20.74 -4.68
CA ILE A 158 -7.74 -21.80 -5.38
C ILE A 158 -6.32 -21.32 -5.66
N GLY A 159 -5.33 -21.94 -5.04
CA GLY A 159 -3.91 -21.63 -5.22
C GLY A 159 -3.22 -22.56 -6.21
N GLY A 160 -2.09 -22.10 -6.74
CA GLY A 160 -1.25 -22.89 -7.64
C GLY A 160 -1.65 -22.82 -9.11
N TYR A 161 -2.38 -21.78 -9.54
CA TYR A 161 -2.80 -21.62 -10.93
C TYR A 161 -2.28 -20.30 -11.52
N ASP A 162 -1.64 -20.40 -12.68
CA ASP A 162 -1.32 -19.24 -13.52
C ASP A 162 -2.53 -18.91 -14.42
N ILE A 163 -2.73 -17.60 -14.67
CA ILE A 163 -3.77 -17.12 -15.57
C ILE A 163 -3.19 -17.06 -16.98
N ALA A 164 -3.72 -17.89 -17.88
CA ALA A 164 -3.29 -17.96 -19.28
C ALA A 164 -3.94 -16.87 -20.14
N GLY A 165 -5.21 -16.51 -19.86
CA GLY A 165 -5.93 -15.50 -20.62
C GLY A 165 -7.39 -15.37 -20.20
N LEU A 166 -8.16 -14.64 -21.02
CA LEU A 166 -9.60 -14.51 -20.84
C LEU A 166 -10.35 -15.51 -21.74
N ALA A 167 -11.43 -16.09 -21.23
CA ALA A 167 -12.42 -16.79 -22.02
C ALA A 167 -13.50 -15.78 -22.44
N VAL A 168 -13.82 -15.71 -23.74
CA VAL A 168 -14.72 -14.69 -24.31
C VAL A 168 -15.79 -15.33 -25.17
N SER A 169 -16.90 -14.58 -25.41
CA SER A 169 -17.91 -14.95 -26.41
C SER A 169 -17.35 -14.92 -27.83
N ASP A 170 -18.02 -15.60 -28.77
CA ASP A 170 -17.59 -15.70 -30.18
C ASP A 170 -17.43 -14.31 -30.84
N ASP A 171 -18.28 -13.36 -30.51
CA ASP A 171 -18.20 -11.98 -30.95
C ASP A 171 -17.16 -11.15 -30.20
N ARG A 172 -16.47 -11.74 -29.21
CA ARG A 172 -15.44 -11.13 -28.33
C ARG A 172 -15.92 -9.94 -27.49
N ARG A 173 -17.22 -9.67 -27.46
CA ARG A 173 -17.79 -8.50 -26.74
C ARG A 173 -18.01 -8.75 -25.24
N ARG A 174 -17.98 -10.01 -24.81
CA ARG A 174 -18.21 -10.38 -23.41
C ARG A 174 -17.13 -11.33 -22.92
N VAL A 175 -16.59 -11.05 -21.74
CA VAL A 175 -15.78 -12.01 -21.00
C VAL A 175 -16.71 -13.01 -20.30
N LEU A 176 -16.46 -14.28 -20.53
CA LEU A 176 -17.22 -15.42 -19.98
C LEU A 176 -16.50 -16.09 -18.83
N GLY A 177 -15.22 -15.76 -18.62
CA GLY A 177 -14.38 -16.38 -17.59
C GLY A 177 -12.89 -16.16 -17.84
N ALA A 178 -12.06 -17.02 -17.26
CA ALA A 178 -10.62 -17.01 -17.44
C ALA A 178 -10.10 -18.41 -17.77
N ARG A 179 -9.03 -18.47 -18.54
CA ARG A 179 -8.24 -19.67 -18.83
C ARG A 179 -7.13 -19.76 -17.81
N VAL A 180 -7.02 -20.89 -17.15
CA VAL A 180 -6.09 -21.12 -16.06
C VAL A 180 -5.28 -22.39 -16.29
N VAL A 181 -4.05 -22.41 -15.83
CA VAL A 181 -3.13 -23.54 -15.98
C VAL A 181 -2.58 -23.91 -14.61
N LEU A 182 -2.63 -25.20 -14.27
CA LEU A 182 -2.03 -25.68 -13.03
C LEU A 182 -0.51 -25.46 -13.08
N ARG A 183 0.00 -24.74 -12.12
CA ARG A 183 1.42 -24.46 -12.01
C ARG A 183 2.16 -25.70 -11.48
N LYS A 184 3.02 -26.29 -12.31
CA LYS A 184 3.88 -27.38 -11.85
C LYS A 184 4.82 -26.86 -10.76
N PRO A 185 5.01 -27.58 -9.64
CA PRO A 185 6.04 -27.23 -8.67
C PRO A 185 7.40 -27.17 -9.40
N ARG A 186 8.09 -26.06 -9.26
CA ARG A 186 9.47 -25.97 -9.77
C ARG A 186 10.30 -26.83 -8.81
N GLU A 187 10.83 -27.95 -9.29
CA GLU A 187 11.83 -28.71 -8.56
C GLU A 187 12.95 -27.75 -8.18
N GLU A 188 13.28 -27.70 -6.88
CA GLU A 188 14.44 -26.92 -6.42
C GLU A 188 15.66 -27.51 -7.14
N ALA A 189 16.24 -26.75 -8.04
CA ALA A 189 17.46 -27.12 -8.74
C ALA A 189 18.56 -27.29 -7.70
N GLY A 190 18.72 -28.54 -7.24
CA GLY A 190 19.90 -28.98 -6.53
C GLY A 190 21.11 -28.70 -7.40
N SER A 191 22.16 -28.21 -6.76
CA SER A 191 23.45 -27.81 -7.33
C SER A 191 24.02 -28.82 -8.32
N THR A 192 24.74 -28.30 -9.32
CA THR A 192 25.71 -28.95 -10.20
C THR A 192 25.19 -29.85 -11.31
N SER A 193 25.12 -29.30 -12.54
CA SER A 193 25.73 -29.94 -13.71
C SER A 193 25.93 -28.92 -14.84
N THR A 194 27.19 -28.65 -15.15
CA THR A 194 27.66 -28.10 -16.43
C THR A 194 27.30 -29.07 -17.56
N GLY A 195 26.46 -28.61 -18.49
CA GLY A 195 26.15 -29.41 -19.67
C GLY A 195 25.33 -28.59 -20.65
N ALA A 196 25.95 -28.08 -21.70
CA ALA A 196 25.27 -27.53 -22.86
C ALA A 196 24.38 -28.59 -23.49
N ALA A 197 23.07 -28.35 -23.53
CA ALA A 197 22.15 -29.11 -24.33
C ALA A 197 21.12 -28.18 -24.94
N SER A 198 21.15 -28.11 -26.25
CA SER A 198 20.07 -27.66 -27.11
C SER A 198 18.84 -28.53 -26.81
N ALA A 199 17.86 -27.98 -26.15
CA ALA A 199 16.61 -28.70 -25.90
C ALA A 199 15.50 -28.03 -26.70
N GLY A 200 14.95 -28.76 -27.63
CA GLY A 200 13.64 -28.51 -28.19
C GLY A 200 12.61 -28.42 -27.04
N LEU A 201 11.74 -27.43 -27.10
CA LEU A 201 10.61 -27.26 -26.19
C LEU A 201 9.75 -28.53 -26.24
N PRO A 202 9.46 -29.19 -25.09
CA PRO A 202 8.47 -30.24 -25.09
C PRO A 202 7.09 -29.59 -25.33
N THR A 203 6.46 -29.95 -26.43
CA THR A 203 5.05 -29.72 -26.74
C THR A 203 4.19 -30.71 -25.95
N ASP A 204 4.34 -30.77 -24.61
CA ASP A 204 3.34 -31.37 -23.77
C ASP A 204 2.14 -30.42 -23.74
N SER A 205 0.97 -30.92 -24.13
CA SER A 205 -0.29 -30.22 -24.03
C SER A 205 -0.45 -29.73 -22.59
N ILE A 206 -0.33 -28.40 -22.40
CA ILE A 206 -0.60 -27.76 -21.12
C ILE A 206 -2.12 -27.91 -20.93
N ASP A 207 -2.55 -28.72 -19.95
CA ASP A 207 -3.97 -28.83 -19.59
C ASP A 207 -4.45 -27.46 -19.12
N GLU A 208 -5.14 -26.76 -20.01
CA GLU A 208 -5.72 -25.46 -19.77
C GLU A 208 -7.21 -25.65 -19.39
N ASP A 209 -7.55 -25.26 -18.17
CA ASP A 209 -8.93 -25.26 -17.69
C ASP A 209 -9.60 -23.91 -17.93
N VAL A 210 -10.91 -23.92 -18.21
CA VAL A 210 -11.73 -22.70 -18.33
C VAL A 210 -12.64 -22.56 -17.12
N MET A 211 -12.46 -21.47 -16.37
CA MET A 211 -13.35 -21.10 -15.27
C MET A 211 -14.35 -20.05 -15.76
N LEU A 212 -15.62 -20.43 -15.87
CA LEU A 212 -16.70 -19.54 -16.30
C LEU A 212 -17.15 -18.64 -15.13
N ALA A 213 -17.58 -17.40 -15.45
CA ALA A 213 -18.11 -16.45 -14.49
C ALA A 213 -18.97 -15.37 -15.13
N ASP A 214 -19.89 -14.80 -14.36
CA ASP A 214 -20.71 -13.65 -14.76
C ASP A 214 -19.97 -12.33 -14.68
N LEU A 215 -18.89 -12.28 -13.89
CA LEU A 215 -17.97 -11.14 -13.77
C LEU A 215 -16.55 -11.64 -13.48
N VAL A 216 -15.58 -11.10 -14.20
CA VAL A 216 -14.15 -11.34 -13.94
C VAL A 216 -13.49 -10.04 -13.49
N VAL A 217 -12.79 -10.10 -12.36
CA VAL A 217 -12.04 -8.97 -11.78
C VAL A 217 -10.55 -9.33 -11.77
N ASP A 218 -9.75 -8.63 -12.57
CA ASP A 218 -8.30 -8.78 -12.56
C ASP A 218 -7.67 -7.93 -11.44
N ALA A 219 -7.17 -8.61 -10.43
CA ALA A 219 -6.44 -8.09 -9.28
C ALA A 219 -4.99 -8.61 -9.24
N THR A 220 -4.41 -8.98 -10.40
CA THR A 220 -3.05 -9.55 -10.50
C THR A 220 -1.94 -8.52 -10.30
N GLY A 221 -2.30 -7.26 -10.04
CA GLY A 221 -1.40 -6.18 -9.65
C GLY A 221 -0.57 -5.62 -10.82
N ARG A 222 0.61 -5.07 -10.51
CA ARG A 222 1.49 -4.43 -11.51
C ARG A 222 1.87 -5.35 -12.68
N GLY A 223 1.90 -6.65 -12.46
CA GLY A 223 2.18 -7.68 -13.46
C GLY A 223 0.96 -8.08 -14.30
N SER A 224 -0.17 -7.39 -14.19
CA SER A 224 -1.37 -7.68 -14.96
C SER A 224 -1.09 -7.72 -16.46
N ARG A 225 -1.62 -8.75 -17.12
CA ARG A 225 -1.59 -8.92 -18.56
C ARG A 225 -2.91 -8.49 -19.23
N ALA A 226 -3.84 -7.91 -18.48
CA ALA A 226 -5.16 -7.51 -18.98
C ALA A 226 -5.08 -6.65 -20.25
N ALA A 227 -4.19 -5.66 -20.30
CA ALA A 227 -4.00 -4.81 -21.48
C ALA A 227 -3.51 -5.62 -22.70
N THR A 228 -2.62 -6.60 -22.48
CA THR A 228 -2.14 -7.51 -23.52
C THR A 228 -3.27 -8.41 -24.02
N TRP A 229 -4.03 -9.03 -23.13
CA TRP A 229 -5.16 -9.89 -23.49
C TRP A 229 -6.22 -9.14 -24.30
N LEU A 230 -6.53 -7.89 -23.92
CA LEU A 230 -7.48 -7.09 -24.68
C LEU A 230 -6.95 -6.73 -26.08
N ALA A 231 -5.66 -6.41 -26.20
CA ALA A 231 -5.03 -6.16 -27.51
C ALA A 231 -5.05 -7.41 -28.41
N GLU A 232 -4.78 -8.60 -27.87
CA GLU A 232 -4.88 -9.89 -28.57
C GLU A 232 -6.31 -10.18 -29.04
N LEU A 233 -7.33 -9.69 -28.32
CA LEU A 233 -8.74 -9.79 -28.69
C LEU A 233 -9.18 -8.73 -29.72
N GLY A 234 -8.32 -7.77 -30.08
CA GLY A 234 -8.58 -6.73 -31.06
C GLY A 234 -9.11 -5.42 -30.47
N TYR A 235 -9.09 -5.25 -29.13
CA TYR A 235 -9.46 -3.99 -28.48
C TYR A 235 -8.33 -2.95 -28.63
N PRO A 236 -8.66 -1.65 -28.56
CA PRO A 236 -7.66 -0.59 -28.59
C PRO A 236 -6.64 -0.72 -27.45
N ALA A 237 -5.39 -0.31 -27.71
CA ALA A 237 -4.34 -0.29 -26.69
C ALA A 237 -4.72 0.65 -25.53
N VAL A 238 -4.52 0.17 -24.30
CA VAL A 238 -4.71 0.98 -23.10
C VAL A 238 -3.57 1.99 -23.01
N ARG A 239 -3.91 3.27 -22.95
CA ARG A 239 -2.92 4.34 -22.75
C ARG A 239 -2.27 4.18 -21.37
N GLU A 240 -0.97 4.42 -21.32
CA GLU A 240 -0.16 4.35 -20.12
C GLU A 240 0.50 5.71 -19.82
N ASP A 241 0.40 6.16 -18.57
CA ASP A 241 1.17 7.27 -18.05
C ASP A 241 2.23 6.72 -17.08
N VAL A 242 3.51 7.08 -17.29
CA VAL A 242 4.65 6.60 -16.49
C VAL A 242 5.45 7.78 -15.96
N VAL A 243 5.88 7.69 -14.71
CA VAL A 243 6.87 8.59 -14.10
C VAL A 243 8.00 7.75 -13.54
N ASP A 244 9.17 7.88 -14.15
CA ASP A 244 10.39 7.17 -13.77
C ASP A 244 10.93 7.73 -12.44
N ALA A 245 11.20 6.87 -11.48
CA ALA A 245 11.80 7.23 -10.20
C ALA A 245 13.04 6.38 -9.87
N ARG A 246 13.19 5.22 -10.52
CA ARG A 246 14.30 4.26 -10.33
C ARG A 246 14.67 4.09 -8.86
N MET A 247 13.65 3.82 -8.02
CA MET A 247 13.84 3.68 -6.58
C MET A 247 14.47 2.34 -6.24
N SER A 248 15.42 2.38 -5.33
CA SER A 248 16.02 1.19 -4.72
C SER A 248 15.81 1.25 -3.21
N TYR A 249 15.50 0.12 -2.62
CA TYR A 249 15.26 -0.01 -1.18
C TYR A 249 16.14 -1.12 -0.63
N VAL A 250 16.72 -0.86 0.54
CA VAL A 250 17.30 -1.89 1.40
C VAL A 250 16.61 -1.81 2.74
N THR A 251 16.05 -2.94 3.16
CA THR A 251 15.33 -3.06 4.43
C THR A 251 16.06 -4.03 5.33
N ARG A 252 16.29 -3.62 6.57
CA ARG A 252 16.76 -4.45 7.68
C ARG A 252 15.77 -4.39 8.83
N ARG A 253 15.74 -5.45 9.61
CA ARG A 253 14.98 -5.51 10.86
C ARG A 253 15.94 -5.40 12.04
N PHE A 254 15.49 -4.75 13.11
CA PHE A 254 16.25 -4.55 14.32
C PHE A 254 15.36 -4.85 15.53
N ARG A 255 15.90 -5.52 16.54
CA ARG A 255 15.19 -5.79 17.80
C ARG A 255 14.97 -4.47 18.55
N GLN A 256 13.75 -4.20 18.98
CA GLN A 256 13.46 -3.02 19.81
C GLN A 256 14.26 -3.09 21.09
N GLN A 257 14.83 -1.96 21.50
CA GLN A 257 15.57 -1.81 22.75
C GLN A 257 15.01 -0.62 23.53
N PRO A 258 14.84 -0.75 24.87
CA PRO A 258 14.49 0.37 25.73
C PRO A 258 15.47 1.53 25.59
N GLY A 259 14.98 2.74 25.64
CA GLY A 259 15.80 3.96 25.49
C GLY A 259 16.14 4.30 24.04
N VAL A 260 15.55 3.61 23.04
CA VAL A 260 15.69 3.92 21.62
C VAL A 260 14.34 4.29 21.01
N LEU A 261 14.09 5.57 20.86
CA LEU A 261 12.86 6.15 20.31
C LEU A 261 11.57 5.63 21.01
N ASP A 262 11.57 5.54 22.35
CA ASP A 262 10.44 5.02 23.13
C ASP A 262 9.16 5.83 22.96
N ASP A 263 9.30 7.12 22.63
CA ASP A 263 8.19 8.04 22.38
C ASP A 263 7.63 7.95 20.94
N LEU A 264 8.22 7.13 20.08
CA LEU A 264 7.84 7.00 18.67
C LEU A 264 7.42 5.56 18.31
N ASP A 265 6.42 5.47 17.43
CA ASP A 265 6.06 4.23 16.74
C ASP A 265 6.55 4.23 15.29
N ALA A 266 6.83 5.43 14.75
CA ALA A 266 7.37 5.61 13.40
C ALA A 266 8.34 6.79 13.31
N ASP A 267 9.36 6.65 12.45
CA ASP A 267 10.25 7.74 12.04
C ASP A 267 10.33 7.74 10.51
N VAL A 268 9.81 8.79 9.88
CA VAL A 268 9.65 8.88 8.41
C VAL A 268 10.45 10.06 7.90
N ILE A 269 11.45 9.78 7.09
CA ILE A 269 12.34 10.77 6.48
C ILE A 269 12.15 10.71 4.97
N GLY A 270 11.28 11.57 4.44
CA GLY A 270 11.14 11.77 3.00
C GLY A 270 12.29 12.58 2.43
N SER A 271 12.65 12.31 1.18
CA SER A 271 13.60 13.16 0.48
C SER A 271 13.01 14.59 0.35
N GLY A 272 13.81 15.59 0.68
CA GLY A 272 13.45 16.99 0.43
C GLY A 272 13.36 17.29 -1.07
N PRO A 273 13.02 18.53 -1.44
CA PRO A 273 12.95 18.95 -2.83
C PRO A 273 14.24 18.64 -3.60
N GLY A 274 14.14 17.81 -4.65
CA GLY A 274 15.30 17.36 -5.43
C GLY A 274 16.23 16.37 -4.74
N GLY A 275 15.96 15.99 -3.49
CA GLY A 275 16.69 14.96 -2.77
C GLY A 275 16.36 13.55 -3.29
N VAL A 276 17.29 12.63 -3.09
CA VAL A 276 17.16 11.23 -3.57
C VAL A 276 17.18 10.21 -2.44
N ARG A 277 17.65 10.59 -1.24
CA ARG A 277 17.76 9.72 -0.09
C ARG A 277 16.60 9.90 0.88
N GLY A 278 16.10 8.80 1.39
CA GLY A 278 15.09 8.78 2.44
C GLY A 278 15.26 7.56 3.34
N GLY A 279 14.49 7.53 4.41
CA GLY A 279 14.49 6.42 5.34
C GLY A 279 13.18 6.35 6.10
N VAL A 280 12.80 5.15 6.50
CA VAL A 280 11.64 4.93 7.35
C VAL A 280 11.93 3.84 8.35
N ALA A 281 11.58 4.07 9.60
CA ALA A 281 11.56 3.06 10.64
C ALA A 281 10.13 2.94 11.19
N LEU A 282 9.61 1.72 11.22
CA LEU A 282 8.27 1.40 11.74
C LEU A 282 8.37 0.29 12.77
N ARG A 283 7.75 0.48 13.93
CA ARG A 283 7.58 -0.60 14.91
C ARG A 283 6.69 -1.69 14.31
N GLN A 284 6.98 -2.94 14.66
CA GLN A 284 6.23 -4.11 14.22
C GLN A 284 5.66 -4.87 15.42
N GLU A 285 4.63 -5.67 15.16
CA GLU A 285 3.93 -6.51 16.11
C GLU A 285 4.82 -7.53 16.83
N ASP A 286 5.96 -7.87 16.25
CA ASP A 286 6.89 -8.89 16.77
C ASP A 286 8.05 -8.32 17.61
N GLY A 287 7.92 -7.08 18.08
CA GLY A 287 8.94 -6.42 18.89
C GLY A 287 10.18 -6.00 18.10
N THR A 288 10.05 -5.80 16.80
CA THR A 288 11.15 -5.28 15.96
C THR A 288 10.82 -3.89 15.39
N TRP A 289 11.88 -3.21 14.96
CA TRP A 289 11.83 -2.11 14.02
C TRP A 289 12.07 -2.66 12.61
N THR A 290 11.23 -2.33 11.66
CA THR A 290 11.54 -2.49 10.23
C THR A 290 12.09 -1.17 9.71
N VAL A 291 13.36 -1.15 9.33
CA VAL A 291 14.07 0.03 8.83
C VAL A 291 14.34 -0.15 7.35
N SER A 292 13.75 0.73 6.53
CA SER A 292 14.00 0.78 5.08
C SER A 292 14.74 2.06 4.73
N LEU A 293 15.89 1.93 4.07
CA LEU A 293 16.59 3.03 3.42
C LEU A 293 16.19 3.06 1.95
N ALA A 294 15.96 4.24 1.42
CA ALA A 294 15.52 4.48 0.06
C ALA A 294 16.51 5.36 -0.69
N GLY A 295 16.77 5.01 -1.95
CA GLY A 295 17.51 5.83 -2.89
C GLY A 295 16.77 5.92 -4.21
N GLY A 296 16.59 7.14 -4.73
CA GLY A 296 15.92 7.41 -6.00
C GLY A 296 16.90 7.71 -7.13
N PHE A 297 16.42 7.65 -8.36
CA PHE A 297 17.13 8.08 -9.58
C PHE A 297 18.51 7.45 -9.79
N GLY A 298 18.69 6.21 -9.31
CA GLY A 298 19.92 5.44 -9.45
C GLY A 298 20.77 5.38 -8.18
N GLU A 299 20.46 6.15 -7.14
CA GLU A 299 21.05 5.99 -5.82
C GLU A 299 20.63 4.62 -5.25
N ARG A 300 21.59 3.89 -4.66
CA ARG A 300 21.36 2.55 -4.12
C ARG A 300 21.83 2.49 -2.68
N PRO A 301 20.91 2.34 -1.72
CA PRO A 301 21.29 2.08 -0.34
C PRO A 301 22.12 0.78 -0.25
N PRO A 302 23.19 0.76 0.58
CA PRO A 302 24.01 -0.43 0.77
C PRO A 302 23.33 -1.45 1.69
N SER A 303 23.69 -2.73 1.52
CA SER A 303 23.16 -3.82 2.33
C SER A 303 24.09 -4.25 3.46
N GLU A 304 25.39 -4.04 3.32
CA GLU A 304 26.36 -4.33 4.37
C GLU A 304 26.06 -3.43 5.58
N LEU A 305 26.10 -3.98 6.79
CA LEU A 305 25.61 -3.32 8.00
C LEU A 305 26.31 -1.99 8.29
N THR A 306 27.62 -1.94 8.22
CA THR A 306 28.41 -0.72 8.51
C THR A 306 28.09 0.39 7.50
N GLN A 307 27.98 0.01 6.22
CA GLN A 307 27.64 0.96 5.16
C GLN A 307 26.15 1.39 5.25
N PHE A 308 25.24 0.48 5.63
CA PHE A 308 23.83 0.78 5.91
C PHE A 308 23.72 1.82 7.03
N GLN A 309 24.48 1.65 8.12
CA GLN A 309 24.57 2.60 9.23
C GLN A 309 25.14 3.96 8.78
N ALA A 310 26.17 3.95 7.94
CA ALA A 310 26.74 5.18 7.37
C ALA A 310 25.73 5.92 6.47
N PHE A 311 24.97 5.20 5.65
CA PHE A 311 23.89 5.78 4.85
C PHE A 311 22.79 6.37 5.76
N ALA A 312 22.36 5.64 6.79
CA ALA A 312 21.38 6.12 7.76
C ALA A 312 21.82 7.43 8.45
N ARG A 313 23.11 7.55 8.81
CA ARG A 313 23.70 8.78 9.37
C ARG A 313 23.71 9.97 8.39
N SER A 314 23.68 9.71 7.08
CA SER A 314 23.61 10.75 6.05
C SER A 314 22.21 11.35 5.87
N LEU A 315 21.20 10.78 6.53
CA LEU A 315 19.83 11.32 6.51
C LEU A 315 19.72 12.55 7.41
N PRO A 316 18.78 13.46 7.14
CA PRO A 316 18.65 14.73 7.86
C PRO A 316 18.40 14.61 9.37
N THR A 317 17.78 13.50 9.82
CA THR A 317 17.43 13.29 11.23
C THR A 317 18.04 12.00 11.75
N PRO A 318 18.41 11.93 13.06
CA PRO A 318 19.19 10.83 13.59
C PRO A 318 18.43 9.54 13.89
N GLY A 319 17.08 9.54 13.93
CA GLY A 319 16.33 8.41 14.50
C GLY A 319 16.49 7.10 13.78
N VAL A 320 16.41 7.09 12.45
CA VAL A 320 16.71 5.88 11.65
C VAL A 320 18.13 5.39 11.90
N ALA A 321 19.11 6.31 12.01
CA ALA A 321 20.49 5.98 12.31
C ALA A 321 20.66 5.47 13.75
N GLU A 322 19.94 6.04 14.70
CA GLU A 322 19.98 5.62 16.11
C GLU A 322 19.53 4.17 16.27
N ILE A 323 18.43 3.77 15.62
CA ILE A 323 17.99 2.37 15.60
C ILE A 323 19.06 1.47 14.98
N ALA A 324 19.58 1.85 13.80
CA ALA A 324 20.56 1.04 13.08
C ALA A 324 21.88 0.85 13.85
N LEU A 325 22.21 1.79 14.74
CA LEU A 325 23.47 1.78 15.51
C LEU A 325 23.34 1.11 16.87
N ARG A 326 22.19 1.27 17.54
CA ARG A 326 22.00 0.85 18.93
C ARG A 326 21.22 -0.45 19.06
N CYS A 327 20.45 -0.84 18.04
CA CYS A 327 19.62 -2.03 18.07
C CYS A 327 20.30 -3.21 17.35
N GLU A 328 20.05 -4.43 17.84
CA GLU A 328 20.56 -5.66 17.24
C GLU A 328 19.86 -5.95 15.91
N PRO A 329 20.60 -6.18 14.79
CA PRO A 329 20.00 -6.58 13.53
C PRO A 329 19.42 -8.00 13.60
N VAL A 330 18.26 -8.19 12.94
CA VAL A 330 17.52 -9.47 12.90
C VAL A 330 17.38 -9.93 11.45
N GLY A 331 17.92 -11.11 11.13
CA GLY A 331 17.83 -11.71 9.80
C GLY A 331 18.62 -10.96 8.72
N GLU A 332 18.39 -11.37 7.48
CA GLU A 332 19.11 -10.86 6.31
C GLU A 332 18.46 -9.60 5.72
N PRO A 333 19.25 -8.70 5.10
CA PRO A 333 18.72 -7.53 4.43
C PRO A 333 17.85 -7.94 3.24
N GLN A 334 16.81 -7.16 2.98
CA GLN A 334 15.90 -7.36 1.86
C GLN A 334 16.07 -6.23 0.85
N PHE A 335 16.03 -6.58 -0.43
CA PHE A 335 16.22 -5.66 -1.54
C PHE A 335 14.94 -5.53 -2.36
N PHE A 336 14.67 -4.33 -2.79
CA PHE A 336 13.60 -4.09 -3.74
C PHE A 336 13.98 -2.97 -4.70
N HIS A 337 13.66 -3.17 -5.96
CA HIS A 337 13.82 -2.15 -6.99
C HIS A 337 12.46 -1.84 -7.61
N TYR A 338 12.16 -0.56 -7.71
CA TYR A 338 10.93 -0.05 -8.28
C TYR A 338 11.24 0.96 -9.40
N PRO A 339 10.94 0.65 -10.67
CA PRO A 339 11.34 1.48 -11.79
C PRO A 339 10.63 2.84 -11.79
N GLY A 340 9.34 2.87 -11.48
CA GLY A 340 8.57 4.11 -11.49
C GLY A 340 7.08 3.89 -11.34
N SER A 341 6.37 4.97 -11.08
CA SER A 341 4.90 4.97 -10.99
C SER A 341 4.28 4.76 -12.37
N ARG A 342 3.18 3.98 -12.43
CA ARG A 342 2.54 3.57 -13.67
C ARG A 342 1.02 3.64 -13.51
N TRP A 343 0.34 4.32 -14.44
CA TRP A 343 -1.12 4.38 -14.49
C TRP A 343 -1.62 3.96 -15.86
N LEU A 344 -2.33 2.84 -15.93
CA LEU A 344 -3.07 2.39 -17.10
C LEU A 344 -4.42 3.11 -17.13
N ARG A 345 -4.63 3.92 -18.15
CA ARG A 345 -5.77 4.83 -18.29
C ARG A 345 -7.01 4.09 -18.80
N TRP A 346 -7.44 3.08 -18.03
CA TRP A 346 -8.61 2.27 -18.37
C TRP A 346 -9.86 3.10 -18.63
N GLU A 347 -10.03 4.22 -17.92
CA GLU A 347 -11.17 5.12 -18.09
C GLU A 347 -11.21 5.82 -19.46
N LYS A 348 -10.07 5.84 -20.17
CA LYS A 348 -9.94 6.43 -21.52
C LYS A 348 -10.09 5.40 -22.64
N LEU A 349 -10.24 4.12 -22.30
CA LEU A 349 -10.46 3.09 -23.29
C LEU A 349 -11.86 3.26 -23.89
N ALA A 350 -11.94 3.50 -25.21
CA ALA A 350 -13.22 3.79 -25.87
C ALA A 350 -14.12 2.54 -25.98
N ASP A 351 -13.53 1.40 -26.31
CA ASP A 351 -14.21 0.11 -26.44
C ASP A 351 -13.62 -0.91 -25.47
N ARG A 352 -14.46 -1.72 -24.86
CA ARG A 352 -14.08 -2.71 -23.84
C ARG A 352 -15.08 -3.85 -23.76
N PRO A 353 -14.64 -5.08 -23.40
CA PRO A 353 -15.59 -6.17 -23.23
C PRO A 353 -16.45 -5.96 -21.99
N GLU A 354 -17.69 -6.44 -22.06
CA GLU A 354 -18.57 -6.56 -20.90
C GLU A 354 -18.04 -7.62 -19.91
N ARG A 355 -18.45 -7.51 -18.65
CA ARG A 355 -18.17 -8.51 -17.59
C ARG A 355 -16.71 -8.67 -17.19
N PHE A 356 -15.88 -7.67 -17.50
CA PHE A 356 -14.47 -7.64 -17.13
C PHE A 356 -14.06 -6.28 -16.56
N THR A 357 -13.33 -6.27 -15.46
CA THR A 357 -12.71 -5.06 -14.91
C THR A 357 -11.38 -5.38 -14.26
N VAL A 358 -10.55 -4.36 -14.06
CA VAL A 358 -9.24 -4.45 -13.39
C VAL A 358 -9.26 -3.60 -12.12
N ILE A 359 -8.47 -3.98 -11.09
CA ILE A 359 -8.45 -3.27 -9.80
C ILE A 359 -7.05 -3.26 -9.19
N GLY A 360 -6.79 -2.32 -8.28
CA GLY A 360 -5.53 -2.21 -7.55
C GLY A 360 -4.37 -1.75 -8.43
N ASP A 361 -3.21 -2.36 -8.26
CA ASP A 361 -2.00 -2.02 -9.02
C ASP A 361 -2.10 -2.38 -10.52
N ALA A 362 -3.10 -3.16 -10.93
CA ALA A 362 -3.44 -3.39 -12.34
C ALA A 362 -4.08 -2.15 -12.99
N VAL A 363 -4.60 -1.20 -12.19
CA VAL A 363 -5.04 0.12 -12.63
C VAL A 363 -3.91 1.13 -12.50
N CYS A 364 -3.37 1.27 -11.30
CA CYS A 364 -2.36 2.28 -11.01
C CYS A 364 -1.44 1.82 -9.88
N SER A 365 -0.14 1.74 -10.17
CA SER A 365 0.89 1.40 -9.18
C SER A 365 1.74 2.62 -8.87
N PHE A 366 1.99 2.84 -7.58
CA PHE A 366 2.70 4.02 -7.07
C PHE A 366 4.07 3.64 -6.54
N ASN A 367 4.96 4.62 -6.47
CA ASN A 367 6.21 4.50 -5.75
C ASN A 367 5.93 4.11 -4.28
N PRO A 368 6.47 2.96 -3.80
CA PRO A 368 6.16 2.43 -2.47
C PRO A 368 6.51 3.37 -1.31
N VAL A 369 7.45 4.29 -1.50
CA VAL A 369 7.88 5.26 -0.46
C VAL A 369 6.71 6.09 0.10
N TYR A 370 5.64 6.26 -0.67
CA TYR A 370 4.46 7.04 -0.26
C TYR A 370 3.42 6.22 0.52
N GLY A 371 3.58 4.90 0.64
CA GLY A 371 2.70 4.03 1.43
C GLY A 371 1.25 3.92 0.94
N GLN A 372 0.93 4.35 -0.30
CA GLN A 372 -0.44 4.59 -0.76
C GLN A 372 -1.13 3.36 -1.39
N GLY A 373 -0.37 2.33 -1.80
CA GLY A 373 -0.89 1.23 -2.61
C GLY A 373 -2.01 0.44 -1.94
N MET A 374 -1.84 0.06 -0.67
CA MET A 374 -2.85 -0.69 0.09
C MET A 374 -4.14 0.11 0.29
N SER A 375 -4.00 1.38 0.63
CA SER A 375 -5.14 2.28 0.82
C SER A 375 -5.89 2.56 -0.47
N SER A 376 -5.18 2.72 -1.58
CA SER A 376 -5.78 2.85 -2.91
C SER A 376 -6.57 1.60 -3.29
N ALA A 377 -6.05 0.39 -3.02
CA ALA A 377 -6.75 -0.86 -3.29
C ALA A 377 -8.05 -0.98 -2.46
N ALA A 378 -8.02 -0.59 -1.18
CA ALA A 378 -9.20 -0.60 -0.32
C ALA A 378 -10.28 0.39 -0.79
N LEU A 379 -9.88 1.62 -1.12
CA LEU A 379 -10.80 2.63 -1.65
C LEU A 379 -11.39 2.23 -3.01
N GLN A 380 -10.61 1.54 -3.87
CA GLN A 380 -11.11 0.97 -5.12
C GLN A 380 -12.12 -0.16 -4.87
N ALA A 381 -11.90 -1.01 -3.86
CA ALA A 381 -12.87 -2.05 -3.49
C ALA A 381 -14.19 -1.45 -2.99
N GLU A 382 -14.16 -0.36 -2.20
CA GLU A 382 -15.38 0.38 -1.87
C GLU A 382 -16.05 1.00 -3.10
N ALA A 383 -15.27 1.52 -4.03
CA ALA A 383 -15.78 2.05 -5.28
C ALA A 383 -16.45 0.95 -6.12
N LEU A 384 -15.87 -0.28 -6.11
CA LEU A 384 -16.46 -1.45 -6.76
C LEU A 384 -17.86 -1.76 -6.18
N ALA A 385 -18.01 -1.71 -4.85
CA ALA A 385 -19.31 -1.92 -4.22
C ALA A 385 -20.37 -0.93 -4.75
N ARG A 386 -20.04 0.39 -4.74
CA ARG A 386 -20.94 1.43 -5.28
C ARG A 386 -21.27 1.26 -6.77
N VAL A 387 -20.35 0.69 -7.55
CA VAL A 387 -20.59 0.39 -8.97
C VAL A 387 -21.52 -0.81 -9.13
N LEU A 388 -21.36 -1.85 -8.30
CA LEU A 388 -22.20 -3.04 -8.31
C LEU A 388 -23.64 -2.77 -7.86
N ASP A 389 -23.87 -1.82 -6.94
CA ASP A 389 -25.22 -1.37 -6.56
C ASP A 389 -26.06 -0.93 -7.75
N GLN A 390 -25.43 -0.45 -8.82
CA GLN A 390 -26.07 -0.04 -10.07
C GLN A 390 -26.22 -1.19 -11.08
N GLY A 391 -25.85 -2.43 -10.72
CA GLY A 391 -25.93 -3.63 -11.56
C GLY A 391 -24.77 -3.78 -12.53
N LEU A 392 -24.86 -4.79 -13.42
CA LEU A 392 -23.76 -5.17 -14.32
C LEU A 392 -23.76 -4.43 -15.68
N SER A 393 -24.81 -3.70 -16.01
CA SER A 393 -24.86 -2.94 -17.25
C SER A 393 -23.80 -1.86 -17.28
N ASN A 394 -22.97 -1.86 -18.34
CA ASN A 394 -21.85 -0.93 -18.51
C ASN A 394 -20.89 -0.85 -17.29
N LEU A 395 -20.83 -1.94 -16.51
CA LEU A 395 -20.00 -2.00 -15.30
C LEU A 395 -18.52 -1.69 -15.60
N PRO A 396 -17.89 -2.22 -16.67
CA PRO A 396 -16.47 -1.98 -16.92
C PRO A 396 -16.12 -0.48 -17.09
N ALA A 397 -16.99 0.30 -17.75
CA ALA A 397 -16.76 1.73 -17.93
C ALA A 397 -16.98 2.50 -16.63
N ARG A 398 -18.01 2.17 -15.86
CA ARG A 398 -18.29 2.80 -14.56
C ARG A 398 -17.20 2.50 -13.54
N ALA A 399 -16.73 1.24 -13.49
CA ALA A 399 -15.64 0.83 -12.63
C ALA A 399 -14.32 1.54 -12.98
N ALA A 400 -13.95 1.57 -14.26
CA ALA A 400 -12.75 2.26 -14.71
C ALA A 400 -12.76 3.75 -14.33
N LYS A 401 -13.89 4.44 -14.50
CA LYS A 401 -14.06 5.85 -14.10
C LYS A 401 -13.95 6.02 -12.57
N ALA A 402 -14.58 5.15 -11.80
CA ALA A 402 -14.56 5.19 -10.35
C ALA A 402 -13.15 4.94 -9.80
N PHE A 403 -12.43 3.96 -10.35
CA PHE A 403 -11.06 3.63 -9.93
C PHE A 403 -10.07 4.72 -10.34
N ALA A 404 -10.26 5.34 -11.51
CA ALA A 404 -9.45 6.48 -11.91
C ALA A 404 -9.63 7.67 -10.96
N ALA A 405 -10.85 7.93 -10.48
CA ALA A 405 -11.12 8.97 -9.49
C ALA A 405 -10.41 8.68 -8.15
N VAL A 406 -10.39 7.42 -7.71
CA VAL A 406 -9.63 6.99 -6.51
C VAL A 406 -8.12 7.15 -6.72
N ALA A 407 -7.60 6.76 -7.89
CA ALA A 407 -6.17 6.79 -8.18
C ALA A 407 -5.62 8.23 -8.36
N ALA A 408 -6.45 9.21 -8.69
CA ALA A 408 -6.01 10.56 -9.05
C ALA A 408 -5.22 11.27 -7.93
N THR A 409 -5.69 11.21 -6.69
CA THR A 409 -4.99 11.84 -5.55
C THR A 409 -3.66 11.16 -5.24
N PRO A 410 -3.60 9.83 -5.02
CA PRO A 410 -2.34 9.13 -4.82
C PRO A 410 -1.34 9.35 -5.96
N TRP A 411 -1.80 9.32 -7.22
CA TRP A 411 -0.97 9.60 -8.38
C TRP A 411 -0.34 11.00 -8.32
N THR A 412 -1.16 12.02 -8.05
CA THR A 412 -0.69 13.40 -7.97
C THR A 412 0.35 13.59 -6.87
N LEU A 413 0.14 12.98 -5.70
CA LEU A 413 1.08 13.06 -4.57
C LEU A 413 2.40 12.37 -4.90
N ALA A 414 2.36 11.12 -5.37
CA ALA A 414 3.54 10.33 -5.68
C ALA A 414 4.34 10.96 -6.83
N THR A 415 3.70 11.22 -7.97
CA THR A 415 4.41 11.74 -9.15
C THR A 415 4.79 13.21 -9.00
N GLY A 416 4.02 13.98 -8.23
CA GLY A 416 4.33 15.39 -7.95
C GLY A 416 5.69 15.56 -7.27
N ALA A 417 6.00 14.71 -6.30
CA ALA A 417 7.30 14.69 -5.64
C ALA A 417 8.41 14.14 -6.56
N ASP A 418 8.19 12.97 -7.21
CA ASP A 418 9.18 12.36 -8.10
C ASP A 418 9.57 13.29 -9.27
N ARG A 419 8.62 14.06 -9.82
CA ARG A 419 8.84 15.02 -10.90
C ARG A 419 9.60 16.31 -10.49
N ARG A 420 9.97 16.46 -9.21
CA ARG A 420 10.82 17.57 -8.75
C ARG A 420 12.31 17.30 -8.98
N HIS A 421 12.69 16.06 -9.29
CA HIS A 421 14.08 15.72 -9.53
C HIS A 421 14.59 16.35 -10.84
N PRO A 422 15.83 16.91 -10.88
CA PRO A 422 16.37 17.58 -12.06
C PRO A 422 16.44 16.74 -13.35
N SER A 423 16.49 15.41 -13.24
CA SER A 423 16.48 14.50 -14.41
C SER A 423 15.10 14.36 -15.06
N GLN A 424 14.04 14.89 -14.44
CA GLN A 424 12.69 14.84 -14.99
C GLN A 424 12.43 16.02 -15.93
N PRO A 425 11.47 15.89 -16.87
CA PRO A 425 11.06 17.02 -17.71
C PRO A 425 10.63 18.21 -16.87
N ALA A 426 10.97 19.42 -17.35
CA ALA A 426 10.63 20.66 -16.67
C ALA A 426 9.11 20.77 -16.44
N LYS A 427 8.73 21.11 -15.21
CA LYS A 427 7.32 21.32 -14.84
C LYS A 427 6.78 22.62 -15.44
N PRO A 428 5.49 22.66 -15.82
CA PRO A 428 4.79 23.89 -16.15
C PRO A 428 4.90 24.94 -15.02
N LEU A 429 4.80 26.23 -15.38
CA LEU A 429 4.95 27.32 -14.40
C LEU A 429 3.98 27.19 -13.22
N VAL A 430 2.73 26.81 -13.48
CA VAL A 430 1.71 26.62 -12.44
C VAL A 430 2.13 25.55 -11.43
N GLU A 431 2.65 24.40 -11.89
CA GLU A 431 3.13 23.33 -11.00
C GLU A 431 4.34 23.80 -10.18
N ARG A 432 5.24 24.58 -10.75
CA ARG A 432 6.39 25.17 -10.02
C ARG A 432 5.96 26.14 -8.93
N VAL A 433 4.94 26.96 -9.20
CA VAL A 433 4.35 27.86 -8.20
C VAL A 433 3.72 27.08 -7.05
N LEU A 434 2.98 25.99 -7.37
CA LEU A 434 2.41 25.09 -6.37
C LEU A 434 3.51 24.38 -5.56
N ASP A 435 4.59 23.94 -6.19
CA ASP A 435 5.73 23.36 -5.48
C ASP A 435 6.32 24.35 -4.48
N GLY A 436 6.55 25.61 -4.88
CA GLY A 436 7.05 26.67 -3.99
C GLY A 436 6.07 27.02 -2.85
N TYR A 437 4.77 26.92 -3.08
CA TYR A 437 3.77 27.03 -2.03
C TYR A 437 3.85 25.88 -1.03
N LEU A 438 3.96 24.61 -1.52
CA LEU A 438 4.09 23.43 -0.68
C LEU A 438 5.36 23.48 0.18
N ASP A 439 6.49 23.95 -0.36
CA ASP A 439 7.73 24.11 0.41
C ASP A 439 7.53 25.08 1.57
N ARG A 440 6.87 26.24 1.32
CA ARG A 440 6.53 27.20 2.37
C ARG A 440 5.55 26.63 3.40
N LEU A 441 4.58 25.82 2.94
CA LEU A 441 3.64 25.13 3.82
C LEU A 441 4.38 24.18 4.75
N LEU A 442 5.29 23.34 4.23
CA LEU A 442 6.08 22.39 5.03
C LEU A 442 6.90 23.14 6.09
N VAL A 443 7.62 24.19 5.71
CA VAL A 443 8.37 25.03 6.65
C VAL A 443 7.45 25.68 7.70
N ALA A 444 6.26 26.13 7.32
CA ALA A 444 5.29 26.70 8.25
C ALA A 444 4.72 25.67 9.21
N ALA A 445 4.51 24.45 8.74
CA ALA A 445 3.94 23.34 9.49
C ALA A 445 4.87 22.84 10.63
N GLN A 446 6.17 23.19 10.64
CA GLN A 446 7.05 22.93 11.78
C GLN A 446 6.52 23.57 13.07
N HIS A 447 5.76 24.66 12.95
CA HIS A 447 5.33 25.48 14.07
C HIS A 447 3.82 25.78 14.07
N ASP A 448 3.06 25.16 13.17
CA ASP A 448 1.61 25.39 13.06
C ASP A 448 0.85 24.07 12.97
N ARG A 449 0.17 23.72 14.06
CA ARG A 449 -0.60 22.46 14.18
C ARG A 449 -1.70 22.33 13.12
N GLU A 450 -2.33 23.44 12.72
CA GLU A 450 -3.40 23.41 11.72
C GLU A 450 -2.85 23.08 10.33
N LEU A 451 -1.68 23.63 9.97
CA LEU A 451 -1.00 23.29 8.73
C LEU A 451 -0.50 21.86 8.73
N THR A 452 0.10 21.38 9.82
CA THR A 452 0.52 19.98 9.98
C THR A 452 -0.67 19.04 9.84
N MET A 453 -1.79 19.32 10.52
CA MET A 453 -3.02 18.52 10.41
C MET A 453 -3.56 18.51 8.98
N ALA A 454 -3.67 19.67 8.34
CA ALA A 454 -4.20 19.78 6.97
C ALA A 454 -3.32 18.98 5.98
N PHE A 455 -2.00 19.08 6.11
CA PHE A 455 -1.06 18.34 5.27
C PHE A 455 -1.17 16.82 5.50
N ASN A 456 -1.20 16.37 6.77
CA ASN A 456 -1.34 14.96 7.10
C ASN A 456 -2.69 14.38 6.65
N ARG A 457 -3.78 15.14 6.68
CA ARG A 457 -5.06 14.70 6.11
C ARG A 457 -4.96 14.43 4.60
N VAL A 458 -4.20 15.23 3.86
CA VAL A 458 -3.96 15.00 2.43
C VAL A 458 -3.05 13.79 2.21
N LEU A 459 -1.94 13.67 2.97
CA LEU A 459 -1.05 12.51 2.89
C LEU A 459 -1.78 11.20 3.17
N ASN A 460 -2.72 11.21 4.11
CA ASN A 460 -3.53 10.06 4.50
C ASN A 460 -4.79 9.86 3.65
N LEU A 461 -4.91 10.56 2.52
CA LEU A 461 -6.03 10.48 1.57
C LEU A 461 -7.42 10.75 2.22
N LEU A 462 -7.44 11.55 3.30
CA LEU A 462 -8.65 12.02 3.97
C LEU A 462 -9.16 13.34 3.40
N ALA A 463 -8.32 14.03 2.63
CA ALA A 463 -8.66 15.28 1.96
C ALA A 463 -7.97 15.32 0.59
N ALA A 464 -8.59 16.01 -0.37
CA ALA A 464 -7.98 16.21 -1.69
C ALA A 464 -6.88 17.31 -1.62
N PRO A 465 -5.80 17.22 -2.44
CA PRO A 465 -4.70 18.20 -2.45
C PRO A 465 -5.14 19.67 -2.57
N PRO A 466 -6.19 20.04 -3.36
CA PRO A 466 -6.66 21.43 -3.41
C PRO A 466 -7.13 22.00 -2.07
N SER A 467 -7.47 21.17 -1.10
CA SER A 467 -7.87 21.63 0.25
C SER A 467 -6.76 22.42 0.96
N LEU A 468 -5.49 22.17 0.61
CA LEU A 468 -4.35 22.94 1.12
C LEU A 468 -4.34 24.39 0.65
N LEU A 469 -5.07 24.72 -0.42
CA LEU A 469 -5.23 26.07 -0.95
C LEU A 469 -6.43 26.81 -0.34
N ALA A 470 -7.07 26.28 0.69
CA ALA A 470 -8.13 26.97 1.40
C ALA A 470 -7.62 28.34 1.92
N PRO A 471 -8.39 29.45 1.77
CA PRO A 471 -7.91 30.81 2.07
C PRO A 471 -7.31 30.96 3.47
N ARG A 472 -7.90 30.28 4.49
CA ARG A 472 -7.39 30.26 5.86
C ARG A 472 -5.99 29.64 5.98
N LEU A 473 -5.71 28.57 5.22
CA LEU A 473 -4.39 27.91 5.22
C LEU A 473 -3.37 28.74 4.46
N VAL A 474 -3.76 29.31 3.31
CA VAL A 474 -2.91 30.21 2.52
C VAL A 474 -2.48 31.42 3.39
N ALA A 475 -3.42 32.04 4.11
CA ALA A 475 -3.10 33.15 5.01
C ALA A 475 -2.09 32.74 6.11
N ARG A 476 -2.18 31.50 6.64
CA ARG A 476 -1.21 30.98 7.62
C ARG A 476 0.17 30.74 6.99
N VAL A 477 0.23 30.14 5.81
CA VAL A 477 1.47 29.88 5.08
C VAL A 477 2.22 31.17 4.77
N LEU A 478 1.49 32.24 4.42
CA LEU A 478 2.06 33.54 4.05
C LEU A 478 2.40 34.44 5.25
N ARG A 479 2.01 34.07 6.49
CA ARG A 479 2.38 34.86 7.68
C ARG A 479 3.90 34.90 7.87
N PRO A 480 4.47 36.05 8.23
CA PRO A 480 5.89 36.17 8.56
C PRO A 480 6.30 35.27 9.72
N ALA A 481 7.50 34.69 9.69
CA ALA A 481 8.00 33.72 10.67
C ALA A 481 7.94 34.22 12.14
N ARG A 482 8.06 35.53 12.38
CA ARG A 482 7.95 36.17 13.70
C ARG A 482 6.60 35.92 14.41
N TRP A 483 5.50 35.74 13.67
CA TRP A 483 4.16 35.49 14.21
C TRP A 483 3.91 34.00 14.49
N ARG A 484 4.73 33.09 13.95
CA ARG A 484 4.55 31.64 14.10
C ARG A 484 5.03 31.13 15.46
N ARG A 485 6.07 31.77 16.05
CA ARG A 485 6.59 31.38 17.38
C ARG A 485 5.63 31.66 18.54
N GLN A 486 4.73 32.64 18.42
CA GLN A 486 3.79 33.00 19.49
C GLN A 486 2.65 31.99 19.65
N THR A 487 2.29 31.24 18.61
CA THR A 487 1.16 30.29 18.65
C THR A 487 1.49 29.01 19.43
N LEU A 488 2.76 28.62 19.51
CA LEU A 488 3.21 27.45 20.28
C LEU A 488 3.25 27.71 21.80
N VAL A 489 3.59 28.94 22.20
CA VAL A 489 3.68 29.33 23.60
C VAL A 489 2.28 29.43 24.25
N ALA A 490 1.28 29.87 23.47
CA ALA A 490 -0.11 30.01 23.96
C ALA A 490 -0.86 28.67 24.11
N ALA A 491 -0.34 27.56 23.55
CA ALA A 491 -0.97 26.24 23.59
C ALA A 491 -0.37 25.28 24.64
N ALA A 492 0.69 25.70 25.34
CA ALA A 492 1.21 24.95 26.47
C ALA A 492 0.35 25.31 27.73
N SER A 493 -0.70 24.55 27.99
CA SER A 493 -1.39 24.59 29.28
C SER A 493 -0.39 24.25 30.39
N PRO A 494 -0.38 24.99 31.49
CA PRO A 494 0.50 24.67 32.60
C PRO A 494 0.15 23.30 33.18
N ALA A 495 1.15 22.42 33.27
CA ALA A 495 1.03 21.17 33.99
C ALA A 495 0.53 21.43 35.43
N PRO A 496 -0.32 20.57 36.00
CA PRO A 496 -0.75 20.73 37.39
C PRO A 496 0.47 20.68 38.32
N ARG A 497 0.64 21.72 39.12
CA ARG A 497 1.63 21.75 40.18
C ARG A 497 1.24 20.71 41.22
N LEU A 498 1.96 19.59 41.24
CA LEU A 498 1.99 18.73 42.42
C LEU A 498 2.84 19.43 43.46
N GLY A 499 2.19 19.99 44.46
CA GLY A 499 2.82 20.48 45.66
C GLY A 499 3.35 19.31 46.49
N GLY A 500 4.59 19.40 46.91
CA GLY A 500 5.21 18.47 47.84
C GLY A 500 6.62 18.95 48.15
N ASP A 501 6.73 19.74 49.24
CA ASP A 501 7.98 20.04 49.89
C ASP A 501 8.79 18.78 50.19
N VAL A 502 10.02 18.71 49.73
CA VAL A 502 11.12 18.06 50.48
C VAL A 502 12.39 18.86 50.21
N GLY A 503 12.78 19.64 51.20
CA GLY A 503 14.10 20.22 51.25
C GLY A 503 15.14 19.18 51.61
N VAL A 504 16.39 19.62 51.47
CA VAL A 504 17.60 19.19 52.16
C VAL A 504 18.72 18.56 51.34
N LEU A 505 19.79 19.31 51.34
CA LEU A 505 21.24 19.04 51.33
C LEU A 505 21.97 18.85 50.01
N LEU A 506 22.49 20.00 49.60
CA LEU A 506 23.80 20.11 48.89
C LEU A 506 24.95 19.85 49.90
N GLU A 507 25.79 18.84 49.64
CA GLU A 507 27.16 18.84 50.10
C GLU A 507 28.12 18.61 48.91
N ALA A 508 28.86 19.64 48.66
CA ALA A 508 29.98 19.62 47.72
C ALA A 508 31.15 18.82 48.32
N ARG A 509 31.68 17.85 47.56
CA ARG A 509 33.03 17.35 47.78
C ARG A 509 33.85 17.52 46.50
N SER A 510 34.76 18.49 46.61
CA SER A 510 35.94 18.67 45.75
C SER A 510 36.88 17.49 45.90
N ILE A 511 37.40 16.95 44.81
CA ILE A 511 38.57 16.05 44.79
C ILE A 511 39.62 16.75 43.93
N PRO A 512 40.88 16.88 44.44
CA PRO A 512 41.93 17.63 43.77
C PRO A 512 42.62 16.78 42.68
N LEU A 513 43.06 17.49 41.65
CA LEU A 513 44.11 17.06 40.73
C LEU A 513 45.44 17.05 41.46
N ASP A 514 46.18 15.93 41.36
CA ASP A 514 47.63 15.95 41.32
C ASP A 514 48.21 14.61 40.80
N SER A 515 49.21 14.79 39.92
CA SER A 515 50.26 13.93 39.35
C SER A 515 49.84 12.88 38.31
#